data_332d5732648eba02c84300369d62f5de
#
_entry.id   332d5732648eba02c84300369d62f5de
#
_cell.length_a   1.000
_cell.length_b   1.000
_cell.length_c   1.000
_cell.angle_alpha   90.00
_cell.angle_beta   90.00
_cell.angle_gamma   90.00
#
_symmetry.space_group_name_H-M   'P 1'
#
loop_
_entity.id
_entity.type
_entity.pdbx_description
1 polymer ?
#
loop_
_entity_poly.entity_id
_entity_poly.type
_entity_poly.pdbx_seq_one_letter_code
_entity_poly.pdbx_strand_id
1 'polypeptide(L)'
;MIRGIYTSGLGMTRETKRLDIISNNLANASTTGFKTEGTVQGTFKKELDDIMVSGSRIDIANYTPDIVRSYTNYTQGSLSSTGNSTDLAITNDNYAFFSVESGDGRELYTRDGNFTIDKDRYLVTTDGYKVLGKDGYINLKDDNFAIEVDGSIINDSGDVLGKLKITAFDNPETLSKTGNNLLSSDTDSVEKNFEGGIQQGYLEMSNVNTVNEMVNMISVSRAYEANQKVLQTQDEMLGKAVSDVGRV
;
A
#
# COMPACT_ATOMS: atom_id res chain seq x y z
N MET A 1 -11.21 33.24 17.52
CA MET A 1 -11.99 32.94 16.31
C MET A 1 -11.10 32.44 15.17
N ILE A 2 -10.07 33.17 14.73
CA ILE A 2 -9.16 32.71 13.64
C ILE A 2 -8.53 31.32 13.92
N ARG A 3 -8.11 31.07 15.17
CA ARG A 3 -7.56 29.73 15.55
C ARG A 3 -8.55 28.58 15.36
N GLY A 4 -9.83 28.82 15.64
CA GLY A 4 -10.86 27.78 15.47
C GLY A 4 -11.12 27.45 14.00
N ILE A 5 -11.17 28.46 13.12
CA ILE A 5 -11.29 28.27 11.67
C ILE A 5 -10.10 27.46 11.15
N TYR A 6 -8.88 27.83 11.55
CA TYR A 6 -7.67 27.11 11.15
C TYR A 6 -7.67 25.66 11.64
N THR A 7 -8.03 25.41 12.91
CA THR A 7 -8.09 24.06 13.47
C THR A 7 -9.16 23.19 12.77
N SER A 8 -10.34 23.77 12.49
CA SER A 8 -11.40 23.05 11.76
C SER A 8 -10.99 22.78 10.32
N GLY A 9 -10.30 23.71 9.64
CA GLY A 9 -9.77 23.51 8.30
C GLY A 9 -8.74 22.37 8.24
N LEU A 10 -7.78 22.36 9.19
CA LEU A 10 -6.83 21.25 9.32
C LEU A 10 -7.53 19.90 9.63
N GLY A 11 -8.55 19.94 10.50
CA GLY A 11 -9.38 18.78 10.79
C GLY A 11 -10.05 18.23 9.52
N MET A 12 -10.62 19.09 8.69
CA MET A 12 -11.24 18.69 7.42
C MET A 12 -10.21 18.08 6.46
N THR A 13 -9.06 18.70 6.27
CA THR A 13 -7.97 18.18 5.42
C THR A 13 -7.52 16.80 5.89
N ARG A 14 -7.41 16.60 7.20
CA ARG A 14 -7.07 15.32 7.79
C ARG A 14 -8.13 14.25 7.48
N GLU A 15 -9.39 14.56 7.69
CA GLU A 15 -10.47 13.60 7.42
C GLU A 15 -10.59 13.32 5.91
N THR A 16 -10.29 14.27 5.02
CA THR A 16 -10.24 14.02 3.57
C THR A 16 -9.14 13.02 3.22
N LYS A 17 -7.92 13.19 3.74
CA LYS A 17 -6.83 12.20 3.52
C LYS A 17 -7.20 10.80 4.02
N ARG A 18 -7.91 10.72 5.16
CA ARG A 18 -8.39 9.43 5.67
C ARG A 18 -9.45 8.82 4.77
N LEU A 19 -10.39 9.63 4.25
CA LEU A 19 -11.39 9.17 3.29
C LEU A 19 -10.74 8.63 2.01
N ASP A 20 -9.70 9.29 1.51
CA ASP A 20 -8.97 8.85 0.33
C ASP A 20 -8.34 7.46 0.55
N ILE A 21 -7.70 7.24 1.70
CA ILE A 21 -7.09 5.96 2.05
C ILE A 21 -8.14 4.86 2.23
N ILE A 22 -9.23 5.14 2.95
CA ILE A 22 -10.33 4.19 3.14
C ILE A 22 -10.98 3.84 1.80
N SER A 23 -11.18 4.83 0.92
CA SER A 23 -11.73 4.61 -0.42
C SER A 23 -10.82 3.75 -1.28
N ASN A 24 -9.51 3.98 -1.20
CA ASN A 24 -8.51 3.15 -1.89
C ASN A 24 -8.51 1.71 -1.36
N ASN A 25 -8.55 1.51 -0.04
CA ASN A 25 -8.67 0.18 0.57
C ASN A 25 -9.94 -0.52 0.10
N LEU A 26 -11.08 0.17 0.12
CA LEU A 26 -12.36 -0.40 -0.27
C LEU A 26 -12.39 -0.78 -1.76
N ALA A 27 -11.85 0.08 -2.63
CA ALA A 27 -11.75 -0.20 -4.07
C ALA A 27 -10.89 -1.44 -4.36
N ASN A 28 -9.84 -1.67 -3.54
CA ASN A 28 -8.91 -2.78 -3.70
C ASN A 28 -9.18 -3.97 -2.76
N ALA A 29 -10.36 -4.03 -2.16
CA ALA A 29 -10.73 -5.13 -1.26
C ALA A 29 -10.80 -6.50 -1.97
N SER A 30 -11.07 -6.51 -3.28
CA SER A 30 -11.10 -7.72 -4.11
C SER A 30 -9.81 -7.91 -4.95
N THR A 31 -8.86 -7.00 -4.85
CA THR A 31 -7.60 -7.07 -5.61
C THR A 31 -6.64 -8.06 -4.95
N THR A 32 -6.11 -9.00 -5.71
CA THR A 32 -5.16 -10.01 -5.25
C THR A 32 -3.85 -9.35 -4.79
N GLY A 33 -3.29 -9.85 -3.70
CA GLY A 33 -2.03 -9.36 -3.14
C GLY A 33 -2.07 -7.93 -2.58
N PHE A 34 -3.22 -7.23 -2.59
CA PHE A 34 -3.31 -5.88 -2.06
C PHE A 34 -3.15 -5.85 -0.54
N LYS A 35 -2.36 -4.87 -0.07
CA LYS A 35 -2.10 -4.65 1.35
C LYS A 35 -2.75 -3.35 1.82
N THR A 36 -3.55 -3.46 2.88
CA THR A 36 -4.29 -2.35 3.50
C THR A 36 -3.37 -1.22 3.90
N GLU A 37 -3.77 0.01 3.62
CA GLU A 37 -3.15 1.20 4.17
C GLU A 37 -3.91 1.67 5.39
N GLY A 38 -3.17 1.93 6.47
CA GLY A 38 -3.66 2.57 7.66
C GLY A 38 -3.17 4.00 7.78
N THR A 39 -3.72 4.74 8.72
CA THR A 39 -3.30 6.11 9.05
C THR A 39 -2.82 6.20 10.49
N VAL A 40 -1.66 6.81 10.69
CA VAL A 40 -1.19 7.22 12.02
C VAL A 40 -1.41 8.72 12.17
N GLN A 41 -2.05 9.11 13.26
CA GLN A 41 -2.25 10.52 13.59
C GLN A 41 -1.06 11.02 14.40
N GLY A 42 -0.26 11.90 13.83
CA GLY A 42 0.75 12.65 14.56
C GLY A 42 0.10 13.75 15.41
N THR A 43 0.58 13.94 16.62
CA THR A 43 0.21 15.12 17.41
C THR A 43 1.15 16.25 16.97
N PHE A 44 0.60 17.40 16.60
CA PHE A 44 1.37 18.61 16.23
C PHE A 44 2.52 18.92 17.21
N LYS A 45 2.29 18.67 18.49
CA LYS A 45 3.32 18.84 19.53
C LYS A 45 4.53 17.92 19.33
N LYS A 46 4.31 16.65 18.99
CA LYS A 46 5.40 15.68 18.81
C LYS A 46 6.23 16.02 17.58
N GLU A 47 5.58 16.46 16.53
CA GLU A 47 6.23 16.88 15.29
C GLU A 47 7.06 18.16 15.47
N LEU A 48 6.53 19.13 16.27
CA LEU A 48 7.29 20.31 16.68
C LEU A 48 8.52 19.95 17.53
N ASP A 49 8.37 19.02 18.48
CA ASP A 49 9.49 18.59 19.32
C ASP A 49 10.57 17.88 18.49
N ASP A 50 10.19 17.02 17.52
CA ASP A 50 11.12 16.32 16.62
C ASP A 50 11.88 17.30 15.71
N ILE A 51 11.24 18.36 15.23
CA ILE A 51 11.86 19.40 14.41
C ILE A 51 12.78 20.29 15.26
N MET A 52 12.38 20.64 16.49
CA MET A 52 13.22 21.41 17.39
C MET A 52 14.51 20.67 17.78
N VAL A 53 14.42 19.34 17.91
CA VAL A 53 15.58 18.46 18.18
C VAL A 53 16.50 18.39 16.96
N SER A 54 15.97 18.40 15.74
CA SER A 54 16.77 18.35 14.50
C SER A 54 17.46 19.65 14.13
N GLY A 55 17.20 20.76 14.85
CA GLY A 55 17.83 22.07 14.64
C GLY A 55 17.46 22.76 13.32
N SER A 56 16.50 22.26 12.58
CA SER A 56 16.03 22.84 11.34
C SER A 56 15.23 24.13 11.62
N ARG A 57 15.58 25.25 10.95
CA ARG A 57 14.79 26.49 10.99
C ARG A 57 13.47 26.23 10.27
N ILE A 58 12.38 26.24 11.02
CA ILE A 58 11.03 26.15 10.45
C ILE A 58 10.59 27.54 10.04
N ASP A 59 10.17 27.68 8.79
CA ASP A 59 9.34 28.81 8.36
C ASP A 59 7.89 28.50 8.77
N ILE A 60 7.54 28.94 9.99
CA ILE A 60 6.23 28.65 10.64
C ILE A 60 5.06 29.14 9.77
N ALA A 61 5.31 30.10 8.87
CA ALA A 61 4.28 30.63 7.98
C ALA A 61 3.89 29.68 6.85
N ASN A 62 4.80 28.77 6.45
CA ASN A 62 4.60 27.81 5.36
C ASN A 62 4.55 26.34 5.85
N TYR A 63 4.63 26.12 7.15
CA TYR A 63 4.62 24.78 7.71
C TYR A 63 3.20 24.21 7.75
N THR A 64 2.91 23.27 6.86
CA THR A 64 1.75 22.38 6.95
C THR A 64 2.20 21.10 7.64
N PRO A 65 1.82 20.88 8.91
CA PRO A 65 2.19 19.67 9.61
C PRO A 65 1.62 18.45 8.84
N ASP A 66 2.44 17.44 8.61
CA ASP A 66 1.99 16.18 8.05
C ASP A 66 1.22 15.40 9.14
N ILE A 67 -0.05 15.81 9.34
CA ILE A 67 -0.90 15.36 10.45
C ILE A 67 -1.34 13.90 10.26
N VAL A 68 -1.19 13.38 9.05
CA VAL A 68 -1.59 12.00 8.71
C VAL A 68 -0.47 11.35 7.92
N ARG A 69 0.20 10.40 8.55
CA ARG A 69 1.12 9.48 7.88
C ARG A 69 0.38 8.20 7.54
N SER A 70 0.56 7.70 6.33
CA SER A 70 0.09 6.36 5.96
C SER A 70 1.16 5.31 6.29
N TYR A 71 0.72 4.13 6.63
CA TYR A 71 1.55 2.93 6.73
C TYR A 71 0.85 1.78 6.06
N THR A 72 1.61 0.84 5.50
CA THR A 72 1.06 -0.36 4.87
C THR A 72 1.08 -1.52 5.85
N ASN A 73 -0.04 -2.22 5.98
CA ASN A 73 -0.14 -3.43 6.78
C ASN A 73 0.16 -4.65 5.90
N TYR A 74 1.32 -5.25 6.08
CA TYR A 74 1.79 -6.40 5.31
C TYR A 74 1.31 -7.76 5.83
N THR A 75 0.40 -7.81 6.79
CA THR A 75 -0.16 -9.10 7.23
C THR A 75 -0.73 -9.88 6.06
N GLN A 76 -0.56 -11.20 6.08
CA GLN A 76 -1.06 -12.08 5.02
C GLN A 76 -2.59 -12.04 4.95
N GLY A 77 -3.13 -11.92 3.73
CA GLY A 77 -4.56 -12.07 3.45
C GLY A 77 -4.99 -13.54 3.44
N SER A 78 -6.27 -13.79 3.23
CA SER A 78 -6.77 -15.15 3.05
C SER A 78 -6.28 -15.73 1.72
N LEU A 79 -5.95 -17.03 1.72
CA LEU A 79 -5.60 -17.77 0.50
C LEU A 79 -6.89 -18.31 -0.15
N SER A 80 -7.03 -18.06 -1.44
CA SER A 80 -8.12 -18.58 -2.27
C SER A 80 -7.59 -19.57 -3.29
N SER A 81 -8.15 -20.77 -3.33
CA SER A 81 -7.77 -21.78 -4.34
C SER A 81 -8.44 -21.44 -5.68
N THR A 82 -7.61 -21.31 -6.72
CA THR A 82 -8.07 -21.07 -8.10
C THR A 82 -7.92 -22.29 -8.98
N GLY A 83 -6.99 -23.20 -8.64
CA GLY A 83 -6.67 -24.38 -9.42
C GLY A 83 -5.86 -24.10 -10.70
N ASN A 84 -5.52 -22.83 -10.98
CA ASN A 84 -4.67 -22.50 -12.12
C ASN A 84 -3.20 -22.72 -11.78
N SER A 85 -2.46 -23.36 -12.67
CA SER A 85 -1.04 -23.65 -12.46
C SER A 85 -0.14 -22.39 -12.44
N THR A 86 -0.60 -21.29 -13.03
CA THR A 86 0.13 -20.01 -13.06
C THR A 86 -0.11 -19.14 -11.83
N ASP A 87 -1.13 -19.44 -11.03
CA ASP A 87 -1.47 -18.67 -9.84
C ASP A 87 -0.61 -19.13 -8.66
N LEU A 88 0.04 -18.20 -8.00
CA LEU A 88 1.00 -18.46 -6.93
C LEU A 88 0.70 -17.64 -5.70
N ALA A 89 0.86 -18.23 -4.53
CA ALA A 89 0.78 -17.51 -3.27
C ALA A 89 2.01 -17.77 -2.41
N ILE A 90 2.52 -16.73 -1.78
CA ILE A 90 3.59 -16.83 -0.79
C ILE A 90 2.94 -17.12 0.57
N THR A 91 3.50 -18.06 1.31
CA THR A 91 3.02 -18.48 2.62
C THR A 91 4.11 -18.36 3.68
N ASN A 92 3.71 -18.15 4.93
CA ASN A 92 4.58 -18.12 6.11
C ASN A 92 5.61 -16.98 6.17
N ASP A 93 5.53 -15.99 5.28
CA ASP A 93 6.36 -14.80 5.36
C ASP A 93 5.56 -13.59 4.88
N ASN A 94 5.32 -12.64 5.78
CA ASN A 94 4.54 -11.43 5.50
C ASN A 94 5.30 -10.38 4.68
N TYR A 95 6.63 -10.47 4.66
CA TYR A 95 7.51 -9.45 4.08
C TYR A 95 8.26 -9.95 2.84
N ALA A 96 7.85 -11.08 2.30
CA ALA A 96 8.37 -11.63 1.06
C ALA A 96 7.51 -11.21 -0.13
N PHE A 97 8.13 -10.98 -1.27
CA PHE A 97 7.49 -10.51 -2.50
C PHE A 97 8.09 -11.22 -3.70
N PHE A 98 7.28 -11.37 -4.73
CA PHE A 98 7.76 -11.77 -6.05
C PHE A 98 8.51 -10.60 -6.68
N SER A 99 9.67 -10.87 -7.26
CA SER A 99 10.45 -9.89 -8.01
C SER A 99 10.00 -9.91 -9.46
N VAL A 100 9.67 -8.74 -9.99
CA VAL A 100 9.26 -8.54 -11.38
C VAL A 100 10.07 -7.42 -12.00
N GLU A 101 10.27 -7.45 -13.31
CA GLU A 101 10.98 -6.40 -14.01
C GLU A 101 10.02 -5.51 -14.78
N SER A 102 10.15 -4.20 -14.54
CA SER A 102 9.46 -3.17 -15.31
C SER A 102 10.06 -3.07 -16.72
N GLY A 103 9.26 -2.58 -17.69
CA GLY A 103 9.74 -2.28 -19.04
C GLY A 103 10.96 -1.36 -19.11
N ASP A 104 11.25 -0.63 -18.04
CA ASP A 104 12.42 0.25 -17.90
C ASP A 104 13.67 -0.49 -17.34
N GLY A 105 13.60 -1.80 -17.13
CA GLY A 105 14.68 -2.59 -16.54
C GLY A 105 14.85 -2.43 -15.02
N ARG A 106 13.89 -1.82 -14.33
CA ARG A 106 13.90 -1.70 -12.87
C ARG A 106 13.24 -2.92 -12.23
N GLU A 107 13.85 -3.42 -11.17
CA GLU A 107 13.25 -4.45 -10.35
C GLU A 107 12.16 -3.85 -9.44
N LEU A 108 10.98 -4.46 -9.49
CA LEU A 108 9.82 -4.11 -8.67
C LEU A 108 9.36 -5.36 -7.94
N TYR A 109 8.60 -5.16 -6.90
CA TYR A 109 8.15 -6.22 -6.01
C TYR A 109 6.63 -6.24 -5.94
N THR A 110 6.07 -7.44 -5.96
CA THR A 110 4.61 -7.59 -5.85
C THR A 110 4.24 -8.78 -4.96
N ARG A 111 3.08 -8.67 -4.33
CA ARG A 111 2.45 -9.79 -3.62
C ARG A 111 1.37 -10.46 -4.47
N ASP A 112 1.02 -9.84 -5.60
CA ASP A 112 0.08 -10.43 -6.54
C ASP A 112 0.73 -11.59 -7.28
N GLY A 113 0.16 -12.77 -7.13
CA GLY A 113 0.61 -13.99 -7.78
C GLY A 113 -0.26 -14.40 -8.97
N ASN A 114 -1.12 -13.51 -9.46
CA ASN A 114 -1.91 -13.77 -10.65
C ASN A 114 -1.05 -13.58 -11.90
N PHE A 115 -0.32 -14.64 -12.24
CA PHE A 115 0.58 -14.63 -13.38
C PHE A 115 -0.06 -15.27 -14.62
N THR A 116 0.46 -14.91 -15.77
CA THR A 116 0.07 -15.48 -17.06
C THR A 116 1.32 -15.78 -17.89
N ILE A 117 1.17 -16.54 -18.96
CA ILE A 117 2.26 -16.89 -19.86
C ILE A 117 2.15 -16.02 -21.12
N ASP A 118 3.20 -15.30 -21.46
CA ASP A 118 3.28 -14.49 -22.69
C ASP A 118 3.53 -15.34 -23.93
N LYS A 119 3.46 -14.74 -25.13
CA LYS A 119 3.70 -15.36 -26.44
C LYS A 119 5.08 -16.00 -26.55
N ASP A 120 6.06 -15.41 -25.87
CA ASP A 120 7.45 -15.86 -25.82
C ASP A 120 7.70 -16.88 -24.71
N ARG A 121 6.61 -17.38 -24.07
CA ARG A 121 6.66 -18.37 -23.01
C ARG A 121 7.30 -17.91 -21.69
N TYR A 122 7.35 -16.62 -21.46
CA TYR A 122 7.77 -16.06 -20.18
C TYR A 122 6.58 -15.94 -19.21
N LEU A 123 6.87 -16.16 -17.94
CA LEU A 123 5.91 -15.87 -16.87
C LEU A 123 5.85 -14.35 -16.68
N VAL A 124 4.65 -13.78 -16.80
CA VAL A 124 4.41 -12.33 -16.71
C VAL A 124 3.22 -12.04 -15.80
N THR A 125 3.17 -10.83 -15.25
CA THR A 125 1.98 -10.32 -14.55
C THR A 125 0.88 -10.00 -15.56
N THR A 126 -0.34 -9.78 -15.08
CA THR A 126 -1.47 -9.31 -15.93
C THR A 126 -1.18 -7.99 -16.64
N ASP A 127 -0.30 -7.15 -16.08
CA ASP A 127 0.15 -5.89 -16.69
C ASP A 127 1.33 -6.07 -17.67
N GLY A 128 1.84 -7.29 -17.85
CA GLY A 128 2.92 -7.61 -18.79
C GLY A 128 4.34 -7.47 -18.22
N TYR A 129 4.52 -7.29 -16.91
CA TYR A 129 5.84 -7.28 -16.27
C TYR A 129 6.39 -8.71 -16.17
N LYS A 130 7.65 -8.92 -16.52
CA LYS A 130 8.29 -10.25 -16.48
C LYS A 130 8.64 -10.63 -15.05
N VAL A 131 8.28 -11.85 -14.67
CA VAL A 131 8.65 -12.42 -13.37
C VAL A 131 10.11 -12.84 -13.41
N LEU A 132 10.88 -12.43 -12.41
CA LEU A 132 12.28 -12.75 -12.28
C LEU A 132 12.49 -14.07 -11.56
N GLY A 133 13.38 -14.87 -12.11
CA GLY A 133 14.00 -16.02 -11.43
C GLY A 133 15.39 -15.66 -10.90
N LYS A 134 16.00 -16.58 -10.13
CA LYS A 134 17.37 -16.39 -9.61
C LYS A 134 18.42 -16.28 -10.73
N ASP A 135 18.19 -16.98 -11.85
CA ASP A 135 19.13 -17.06 -12.97
C ASP A 135 18.69 -16.19 -14.17
N GLY A 136 17.70 -15.33 -14.00
CA GLY A 136 17.14 -14.47 -15.05
C GLY A 136 15.65 -14.69 -15.25
N TYR A 137 15.12 -14.42 -16.44
CA TYR A 137 13.69 -14.57 -16.71
C TYR A 137 13.27 -16.05 -16.74
N ILE A 138 12.07 -16.31 -16.23
CA ILE A 138 11.50 -17.65 -16.22
C ILE A 138 10.84 -17.95 -17.56
N ASN A 139 11.42 -18.91 -18.30
CA ASN A 139 10.86 -19.39 -19.56
C ASN A 139 10.24 -20.77 -19.35
N LEU A 140 8.94 -20.86 -19.52
CA LEU A 140 8.15 -22.09 -19.39
C LEU A 140 8.05 -22.75 -20.77
N LYS A 141 8.94 -23.69 -21.06
CA LYS A 141 8.98 -24.40 -22.36
C LYS A 141 7.72 -25.23 -22.62
N ASP A 142 7.13 -25.76 -21.56
CA ASP A 142 5.95 -26.64 -21.59
C ASP A 142 4.76 -25.95 -20.87
N ASP A 143 3.54 -26.34 -21.25
CA ASP A 143 2.33 -25.83 -20.60
C ASP A 143 2.09 -26.51 -19.23
N ASN A 144 2.68 -27.69 -19.03
CA ASN A 144 2.63 -28.44 -17.77
C ASN A 144 3.91 -28.18 -16.98
N PHE A 145 3.76 -27.54 -15.85
CA PHE A 145 4.85 -27.30 -14.90
C PHE A 145 4.29 -27.36 -13.48
N ALA A 146 5.12 -27.76 -12.55
CA ALA A 146 4.83 -27.71 -11.13
C ALA A 146 5.83 -26.77 -10.44
N ILE A 147 5.35 -26.07 -9.43
CA ILE A 147 6.19 -25.19 -8.62
C ILE A 147 6.27 -25.78 -7.22
N GLU A 148 7.47 -26.08 -6.79
CA GLU A 148 7.75 -26.60 -5.47
C GLU A 148 7.67 -25.51 -4.40
N VAL A 149 7.54 -25.93 -3.15
CA VAL A 149 7.43 -25.02 -1.99
C VAL A 149 8.63 -24.06 -1.88
N ASP A 150 9.80 -24.49 -2.37
CA ASP A 150 11.03 -23.69 -2.33
C ASP A 150 11.16 -22.71 -3.52
N GLY A 151 10.16 -22.68 -4.43
CA GLY A 151 10.13 -21.82 -5.62
C GLY A 151 10.82 -22.41 -6.86
N SER A 152 11.26 -23.65 -6.82
CA SER A 152 11.80 -24.35 -7.99
C SER A 152 10.66 -24.73 -8.93
N ILE A 153 10.85 -24.45 -10.23
CA ILE A 153 9.90 -24.78 -11.28
C ILE A 153 10.38 -26.02 -11.98
N ILE A 154 9.57 -27.06 -11.99
CA ILE A 154 9.87 -28.35 -12.60
C ILE A 154 8.88 -28.64 -13.74
N ASN A 155 9.37 -29.31 -14.79
CA ASN A 155 8.52 -29.83 -15.87
C ASN A 155 8.00 -31.24 -15.52
N ASP A 156 7.13 -31.80 -16.36
CA ASP A 156 6.64 -33.18 -16.22
C ASP A 156 7.76 -34.24 -16.24
N SER A 157 8.91 -33.92 -16.79
CA SER A 157 10.08 -34.82 -16.86
C SER A 157 10.91 -34.81 -15.56
N GLY A 158 10.61 -33.87 -14.64
CA GLY A 158 11.37 -33.68 -13.39
C GLY A 158 12.60 -32.77 -13.54
N ASP A 159 12.80 -32.14 -14.71
CA ASP A 159 13.89 -31.19 -14.91
C ASP A 159 13.55 -29.83 -14.31
N VAL A 160 14.51 -29.21 -13.62
CA VAL A 160 14.36 -27.87 -13.08
C VAL A 160 14.52 -26.83 -14.21
N LEU A 161 13.44 -26.11 -14.51
CA LEU A 161 13.42 -25.04 -15.52
C LEU A 161 14.01 -23.74 -14.99
N GLY A 162 13.91 -23.52 -13.67
CA GLY A 162 14.39 -22.31 -13.01
C GLY A 162 13.88 -22.25 -11.56
N LYS A 163 14.28 -21.18 -10.88
CA LYS A 163 13.81 -20.92 -9.50
C LYS A 163 13.31 -19.49 -9.41
N LEU A 164 12.13 -19.29 -8.85
CA LEU A 164 11.56 -17.97 -8.61
C LEU A 164 12.47 -17.11 -7.72
N LYS A 165 12.64 -15.86 -8.09
CA LYS A 165 13.29 -14.88 -7.23
C LYS A 165 12.25 -14.26 -6.30
N ILE A 166 12.33 -14.63 -5.02
CA ILE A 166 11.51 -14.05 -3.97
C ILE A 166 12.45 -13.26 -3.08
N THR A 167 12.11 -12.01 -2.88
CA THR A 167 12.88 -11.10 -2.03
C THR A 167 12.06 -10.80 -0.78
N ALA A 168 12.62 -11.06 0.39
CA ALA A 168 12.06 -10.69 1.67
C ALA A 168 12.80 -9.46 2.23
N PHE A 169 12.09 -8.59 2.93
CA PHE A 169 12.65 -7.37 3.51
C PHE A 169 12.52 -7.36 5.02
N ASP A 170 13.57 -6.92 5.71
CA ASP A 170 13.51 -6.70 7.17
C ASP A 170 12.72 -5.44 7.51
N ASN A 171 12.84 -4.39 6.68
CA ASN A 171 12.19 -3.10 6.85
C ASN A 171 11.22 -2.80 5.70
N PRO A 172 10.01 -3.40 5.69
CA PRO A 172 9.06 -3.19 4.60
C PRO A 172 8.51 -1.77 4.55
N GLU A 173 8.70 -0.96 5.60
CA GLU A 173 8.30 0.45 5.66
C GLU A 173 9.11 1.34 4.69
N THR A 174 10.26 0.86 4.22
CA THR A 174 11.08 1.56 3.22
C THR A 174 10.62 1.32 1.79
N LEU A 175 9.65 0.41 1.59
CA LEU A 175 9.08 0.14 0.27
C LEU A 175 8.06 1.20 -0.12
N SER A 176 8.23 1.77 -1.30
CA SER A 176 7.32 2.77 -1.87
C SER A 176 6.37 2.13 -2.87
N LYS A 177 5.07 2.44 -2.78
CA LYS A 177 4.09 1.99 -3.78
C LYS A 177 4.26 2.77 -5.09
N THR A 178 4.42 2.05 -6.19
CA THR A 178 4.62 2.64 -7.53
C THR A 178 3.35 2.61 -8.37
N GLY A 179 2.27 2.02 -7.86
CA GLY A 179 1.02 1.76 -8.59
C GLY A 179 0.90 0.29 -9.00
N ASN A 180 -0.27 -0.11 -9.53
CA ASN A 180 -0.56 -1.48 -10.02
C ASN A 180 -0.14 -2.60 -9.05
N ASN A 181 -0.31 -2.37 -7.76
CA ASN A 181 0.10 -3.29 -6.69
C ASN A 181 1.60 -3.65 -6.68
N LEU A 182 2.42 -2.75 -7.25
CA LEU A 182 3.87 -2.87 -7.32
C LEU A 182 4.54 -1.98 -6.27
N LEU A 183 5.63 -2.49 -5.73
CA LEU A 183 6.47 -1.82 -4.75
C LEU A 183 7.86 -1.61 -5.35
N SER A 184 8.47 -0.47 -5.08
CA SER A 184 9.89 -0.23 -5.35
C SER A 184 10.67 -0.20 -4.04
N SER A 185 11.86 -0.76 -4.03
CA SER A 185 12.78 -0.64 -2.91
C SER A 185 13.54 0.67 -3.00
N ASP A 186 13.75 1.32 -1.87
CA ASP A 186 14.67 2.44 -1.72
C ASP A 186 16.06 1.89 -1.35
N THR A 187 17.10 2.73 -1.46
CA THR A 187 18.51 2.36 -1.19
C THR A 187 18.75 1.84 0.24
N ASP A 188 17.83 2.13 1.16
CA ASP A 188 17.93 1.71 2.56
C ASP A 188 17.20 0.39 2.88
N SER A 189 16.66 -0.29 1.86
CA SER A 189 15.96 -1.56 2.03
C SER A 189 16.95 -2.70 2.28
N VAL A 190 16.79 -3.40 3.40
CA VAL A 190 17.63 -4.55 3.76
C VAL A 190 16.93 -5.83 3.33
N GLU A 191 17.53 -6.54 2.37
CA GLU A 191 17.04 -7.84 1.93
C GLU A 191 17.37 -8.92 2.96
N LYS A 192 16.41 -9.81 3.18
CA LYS A 192 16.51 -10.98 4.05
C LYS A 192 16.33 -12.25 3.22
N ASN A 193 16.91 -13.35 3.68
CA ASN A 193 16.64 -14.65 3.08
C ASN A 193 15.17 -15.03 3.26
N PHE A 194 14.54 -15.49 2.18
CA PHE A 194 13.20 -16.02 2.20
C PHE A 194 13.15 -17.36 2.96
N GLU A 195 12.34 -17.42 4.00
CA GLU A 195 12.11 -18.62 4.83
C GLU A 195 10.69 -19.19 4.68
N GLY A 196 9.86 -18.57 3.86
CA GLY A 196 8.48 -18.97 3.58
C GLY A 196 8.39 -20.12 2.58
N GLY A 197 7.17 -20.35 2.12
CA GLY A 197 6.86 -21.34 1.07
C GLY A 197 6.04 -20.72 -0.04
N ILE A 198 6.05 -21.36 -1.21
CA ILE A 198 5.16 -21.02 -2.33
C ILE A 198 4.11 -22.10 -2.45
N GLN A 199 2.89 -21.68 -2.71
CA GLN A 199 1.76 -22.59 -2.97
C GLN A 199 1.21 -22.29 -4.36
N GLN A 200 1.27 -23.30 -5.24
CA GLN A 200 0.72 -23.22 -6.59
C GLN A 200 -0.80 -23.46 -6.56
N GLY A 201 -1.53 -22.82 -7.47
CA GLY A 201 -2.98 -22.92 -7.57
C GLY A 201 -3.75 -22.10 -6.53
N TYR A 202 -3.08 -21.19 -5.86
CA TYR A 202 -3.67 -20.28 -4.89
C TYR A 202 -3.29 -18.82 -5.17
N LEU A 203 -4.20 -17.92 -4.81
CA LEU A 203 -3.94 -16.47 -4.80
C LEU A 203 -4.13 -15.92 -3.38
N GLU A 204 -3.28 -14.99 -3.02
CA GLU A 204 -3.48 -14.22 -1.81
C GLU A 204 -4.50 -13.13 -2.06
N MET A 205 -5.60 -13.14 -1.32
CA MET A 205 -6.61 -12.08 -1.37
C MET A 205 -6.17 -10.87 -0.57
N SER A 206 -6.79 -9.72 -0.83
CA SER A 206 -6.58 -8.52 -0.03
C SER A 206 -6.82 -8.80 1.47
N ASN A 207 -6.01 -8.17 2.35
CA ASN A 207 -6.22 -8.21 3.80
C ASN A 207 -7.19 -7.11 4.29
N VAL A 208 -7.93 -6.47 3.38
CA VAL A 208 -8.93 -5.44 3.67
C VAL A 208 -10.21 -6.07 4.21
N ASN A 209 -10.69 -5.56 5.32
CA ASN A 209 -12.03 -5.88 5.82
C ASN A 209 -13.02 -4.81 5.36
N THR A 210 -13.81 -5.11 4.32
CA THR A 210 -14.76 -4.18 3.70
C THR A 210 -15.78 -3.61 4.67
N VAL A 211 -16.27 -4.40 5.62
CA VAL A 211 -17.26 -3.95 6.60
C VAL A 211 -16.64 -2.92 7.55
N ASN A 212 -15.44 -3.19 8.03
CA ASN A 212 -14.72 -2.25 8.89
C ASN A 212 -14.40 -0.95 8.15
N GLU A 213 -13.94 -1.03 6.88
CA GLU A 213 -13.65 0.16 6.08
C GLU A 213 -14.91 0.99 5.81
N MET A 214 -16.06 0.37 5.56
CA MET A 214 -17.33 1.09 5.42
C MET A 214 -17.74 1.82 6.71
N VAL A 215 -17.59 1.18 7.86
CA VAL A 215 -17.88 1.81 9.17
C VAL A 215 -16.91 2.98 9.42
N ASN A 216 -15.63 2.80 9.10
CA ASN A 216 -14.62 3.85 9.19
C ASN A 216 -14.98 5.03 8.27
N MET A 217 -15.39 4.76 7.03
CA MET A 217 -15.82 5.78 6.07
C MET A 217 -16.98 6.62 6.60
N ILE A 218 -18.00 5.98 7.17
CA ILE A 218 -19.16 6.69 7.77
C ILE A 218 -18.71 7.55 8.95
N SER A 219 -17.83 7.02 9.80
CA SER A 219 -17.31 7.74 10.97
C SER A 219 -16.51 8.98 10.56
N VAL A 220 -15.63 8.84 9.56
CA VAL A 220 -14.79 9.92 9.04
C VAL A 220 -15.64 10.97 8.32
N SER A 221 -16.65 10.55 7.55
CA SER A 221 -17.59 11.47 6.89
C SER A 221 -18.36 12.31 7.90
N ARG A 222 -18.83 11.70 8.98
CA ARG A 222 -19.50 12.44 10.08
C ARG A 222 -18.56 13.41 10.78
N ALA A 223 -17.31 13.04 10.99
CA ALA A 223 -16.28 13.92 11.56
C ALA A 223 -16.00 15.12 10.65
N TYR A 224 -15.94 14.90 9.35
CA TYR A 224 -15.80 15.95 8.33
C TYR A 224 -16.99 16.91 8.38
N GLU A 225 -18.23 16.42 8.38
CA GLU A 225 -19.46 17.22 8.48
C GLU A 225 -19.50 18.05 9.77
N ALA A 226 -19.06 17.47 10.89
CA ALA A 226 -18.98 18.17 12.15
C ALA A 226 -17.99 19.35 12.09
N ASN A 227 -16.81 19.14 11.53
CA ASN A 227 -15.82 20.22 11.33
C ASN A 227 -16.35 21.31 10.39
N GLN A 228 -17.07 20.95 9.33
CA GLN A 228 -17.72 21.89 8.42
C GLN A 228 -18.76 22.75 9.14
N LYS A 229 -19.58 22.14 10.00
CA LYS A 229 -20.56 22.88 10.82
C LYS A 229 -19.91 23.88 11.78
N VAL A 230 -18.80 23.47 12.43
CA VAL A 230 -18.03 24.37 13.30
C VAL A 230 -17.51 25.57 12.50
N LEU A 231 -17.00 25.34 11.30
CA LEU A 231 -16.50 26.39 10.41
C LEU A 231 -17.61 27.37 10.03
N GLN A 232 -18.78 26.86 9.60
CA GLN A 232 -19.95 27.69 9.28
C GLN A 232 -20.42 28.53 10.47
N THR A 233 -20.50 27.92 11.67
CA THR A 233 -20.91 28.67 12.88
C THR A 233 -19.93 29.78 13.23
N GLN A 234 -18.62 29.55 13.03
CA GLN A 234 -17.61 30.60 13.25
C GLN A 234 -17.68 31.73 12.24
N ASP A 235 -17.97 31.41 10.96
CA ASP A 235 -18.15 32.38 9.90
C ASP A 235 -19.39 33.25 10.16
N GLU A 236 -20.52 32.65 10.58
CA GLU A 236 -21.72 33.36 10.99
C GLU A 236 -21.46 34.32 12.19
N MET A 237 -20.70 33.83 13.20
CA MET A 237 -20.33 34.67 14.34
C MET A 237 -19.45 35.87 13.93
N LEU A 238 -18.50 35.63 13.00
CA LEU A 238 -17.68 36.70 12.44
C LEU A 238 -18.54 37.73 11.66
N GLY A 239 -19.44 37.24 10.82
CA GLY A 239 -20.38 38.08 10.06
C GLY A 239 -21.21 38.97 10.98
N LYS A 240 -21.76 38.39 12.08
CA LYS A 240 -22.52 39.17 13.08
C LYS A 240 -21.62 40.21 13.78
N ALA A 241 -20.43 39.82 14.22
CA ALA A 241 -19.51 40.74 14.90
C ALA A 241 -19.10 41.91 14.00
N VAL A 242 -18.87 41.66 12.70
CA VAL A 242 -18.55 42.74 11.74
C VAL A 242 -19.76 43.65 11.51
N SER A 243 -20.96 43.10 11.38
CA SER A 243 -22.20 43.87 11.17
C SER A 243 -22.56 44.72 12.38
N ASP A 244 -22.32 44.23 13.61
CA ASP A 244 -22.64 44.95 14.83
C ASP A 244 -21.61 46.05 15.13
N VAL A 245 -20.32 45.83 14.80
CA VAL A 245 -19.27 46.86 14.92
C VAL A 245 -19.36 47.90 13.80
N GLY A 246 -19.84 47.55 12.61
CA GLY A 246 -19.99 48.46 11.47
C GLY A 246 -21.25 49.31 11.51
N ARG A 247 -22.08 49.18 12.54
CA ARG A 247 -23.31 49.98 12.76
C ARG A 247 -23.12 51.21 13.67
N VAL A 248 -21.88 51.63 13.92
CA VAL A 248 -21.58 52.87 14.69
C VAL A 248 -21.52 54.05 13.76
#